data_12270e563440129467c481f6970298e1
#
_entry.id   12270e563440129467c481f6970298e1
#
_cell.length_a   1.000
_cell.length_b   1.000
_cell.length_c   1.000
_cell.angle_alpha   90.00
_cell.angle_beta   90.00
_cell.angle_gamma   90.00
#
_symmetry.space_group_name_H-M   'P 1'
#
loop_
_entity.id
_entity.type
_entity.pdbx_description
1 polymer ?
#
loop_
_entity_poly.entity_id
_entity_poly.type
_entity_poly.pdbx_seq_one_letter_code
_entity_poly.pdbx_strand_id
1 'polypeptide(L)'
;MIEAVKGLPREWRGGIDMLKISSLTVEHLPEGCVTDNPNPGISFRLKSDRQNVTLKRARITVGDWMTETDSQILVPYKGKKLKPFTKYKVEVRAEDDAGETAGAETEFETGRMGMVWKAQWISDPEYIFTEKKVSPVPMMFRKKLNLKKKVKQAKLYATAMGIYELMIDGAKVGDQYFAPGFTSYKHEMQYQTYDVSGMLNGESVLTAVVAGGWAVGSFVFTRINRFDADRQAFLAELRITYEDGSEEIIGTDETWEVTEDGPYRMADIYDGETYDAAIDKEKIFWRKAAPEQLRFTPNLMADYGSPVKAHEEMKPVSCKKRQDGTLIYDFGQNFAGVVKLGIKRAKKGQAITVKHAEILNRDGSLNTRFLRTAKATAMYTCREGAQEYSPRLTYMGFRYISVSGIDKEDVNVTALALYSDIERAGDFTCSNDMLNRLQQNIIWSSKSNFVDIPTDCPQRDERMGWTGDIAVFAPTACFNFDISRFLDKWLLDVKSEQLSTGGLPNTVPVQGYGFPATMPSMAIDWWGDACVLVPWAQYMAKGNEQVLRDMYPTMKKYVKACRFWAGFGIGKHRYIWHTPSMLHFGDWVAPD
;
A
#
# COMPACT_ATOMS: atom_id res chain seq x y z
N MET A 1 -29.86 30.54 8.28
CA MET A 1 -28.85 30.44 9.37
C MET A 1 -27.63 31.33 9.15
N ILE A 2 -27.32 31.76 7.93
CA ILE A 2 -26.18 32.66 7.61
C ILE A 2 -26.47 34.14 7.98
N GLU A 3 -27.72 34.58 7.94
CA GLU A 3 -28.07 35.97 8.32
C GLU A 3 -28.15 36.24 9.83
N ALA A 4 -28.36 35.19 10.64
CA ALA A 4 -28.43 35.34 12.10
C ALA A 4 -27.08 35.56 12.78
N VAL A 5 -25.95 35.31 12.08
CA VAL A 5 -24.60 35.45 12.63
C VAL A 5 -24.00 36.85 12.39
N LYS A 6 -24.57 37.65 11.45
CA LYS A 6 -24.08 39.00 11.13
C LYS A 6 -24.38 40.06 12.18
N GLY A 7 -25.25 39.77 13.13
CA GLY A 7 -25.69 40.74 14.16
C GLY A 7 -25.06 40.57 15.54
N LEU A 8 -24.18 39.62 15.78
CA LEU A 8 -23.55 39.39 17.08
C LEU A 8 -22.27 40.24 17.23
N PRO A 9 -22.05 40.86 18.44
CA PRO A 9 -20.81 41.55 18.73
C PRO A 9 -19.58 40.65 18.52
N ARG A 10 -18.44 41.23 18.09
CA ARG A 10 -17.17 40.51 17.85
C ARG A 10 -16.72 39.65 19.04
N GLU A 11 -17.05 40.04 20.25
CA GLU A 11 -16.69 39.33 21.49
C GLU A 11 -17.43 38.00 21.70
N TRP A 12 -18.53 37.73 20.96
CA TRP A 12 -19.31 36.48 21.02
C TRP A 12 -18.98 35.52 19.85
N ARG A 13 -18.16 35.96 18.94
CA ARG A 13 -17.58 35.09 17.92
C ARG A 13 -16.35 34.46 18.56
N GLY A 14 -16.52 33.29 19.20
CA GLY A 14 -15.40 32.57 19.83
C GLY A 14 -14.21 32.59 18.88
N GLY A 15 -13.03 33.06 19.36
CA GLY A 15 -11.87 33.37 18.54
C GLY A 15 -11.45 32.22 17.64
N ILE A 16 -11.87 32.32 16.39
CA ILE A 16 -11.32 31.52 15.30
C ILE A 16 -10.29 32.44 14.65
N ASP A 17 -9.03 32.05 14.66
CA ASP A 17 -8.02 32.72 13.86
C ASP A 17 -8.54 32.78 12.42
N MET A 18 -8.71 34.00 11.89
CA MET A 18 -9.36 34.21 10.60
C MET A 18 -8.66 33.51 9.45
N LEU A 19 -7.34 33.36 9.54
CA LEU A 19 -6.52 32.56 8.61
C LEU A 19 -5.71 31.53 9.38
N LYS A 20 -5.65 30.28 8.86
CA LYS A 20 -4.76 29.23 9.38
C LYS A 20 -4.24 28.33 8.27
N ILE A 21 -3.08 27.71 8.51
CA ILE A 21 -2.59 26.60 7.72
C ILE A 21 -3.19 25.33 8.31
N SER A 22 -4.08 24.67 7.57
CA SER A 22 -4.81 23.48 8.02
C SER A 22 -4.08 22.17 7.73
N SER A 23 -3.10 22.21 6.84
CA SER A 23 -2.23 21.08 6.50
C SER A 23 -0.89 21.61 6.01
N LEU A 24 0.19 20.97 6.43
CA LEU A 24 1.56 21.21 5.94
C LEU A 24 2.22 19.84 5.77
N THR A 25 2.64 19.52 4.55
CA THR A 25 3.19 18.22 4.19
C THR A 25 4.46 18.37 3.38
N VAL A 26 5.32 17.34 3.41
CA VAL A 26 6.47 17.19 2.55
C VAL A 26 6.22 15.96 1.66
N GLU A 27 6.29 16.10 0.33
CA GLU A 27 6.01 15.01 -0.63
C GLU A 27 4.60 14.40 -0.45
N HIS A 28 3.62 15.18 -0.01
CA HIS A 28 2.29 14.69 0.39
C HIS A 28 2.33 13.61 1.50
N LEU A 29 3.42 13.53 2.24
CA LEU A 29 3.65 12.56 3.30
C LEU A 29 3.25 13.17 4.66
N PRO A 30 2.87 12.33 5.65
CA PRO A 30 2.58 12.81 7.00
C PRO A 30 3.83 13.37 7.69
N GLU A 31 3.62 14.08 8.79
CA GLU A 31 4.69 14.58 9.65
C GLU A 31 5.64 13.45 10.08
N GLY A 32 6.93 13.77 10.12
CA GLY A 32 7.99 12.81 10.46
C GLY A 32 8.28 11.78 9.37
N CYS A 33 7.77 12.00 8.16
CA CYS A 33 8.04 11.11 7.02
C CYS A 33 9.53 11.01 6.67
N VAL A 34 9.87 9.92 6.00
CA VAL A 34 11.22 9.70 5.46
C VAL A 34 11.18 9.81 3.94
N THR A 35 12.11 10.57 3.35
CA THR A 35 12.20 10.73 1.89
C THR A 35 13.63 10.62 1.39
N ASP A 36 13.81 10.03 0.22
CA ASP A 36 15.07 10.03 -0.53
C ASP A 36 15.11 11.09 -1.64
N ASN A 37 14.04 11.90 -1.76
CA ASN A 37 14.02 12.98 -2.75
C ASN A 37 15.04 14.07 -2.36
N PRO A 38 16.04 14.39 -3.21
CA PRO A 38 17.01 15.45 -2.90
C PRO A 38 16.40 16.86 -2.91
N ASN A 39 15.22 17.02 -3.51
CA ASN A 39 14.52 18.30 -3.64
C ASN A 39 13.04 18.13 -3.23
N PRO A 40 12.75 17.74 -1.97
CA PRO A 40 11.39 17.42 -1.58
C PRO A 40 10.45 18.60 -1.77
N GLY A 41 9.25 18.30 -2.25
CA GLY A 41 8.19 19.28 -2.48
C GLY A 41 7.41 19.57 -1.20
N ILE A 42 7.23 20.84 -0.87
CA ILE A 42 6.51 21.30 0.32
C ILE A 42 5.12 21.78 -0.11
N SER A 43 4.08 21.26 0.52
CA SER A 43 2.70 21.66 0.27
C SER A 43 2.01 22.09 1.55
N PHE A 44 1.16 23.10 1.45
CA PHE A 44 0.34 23.55 2.58
C PHE A 44 -1.04 23.99 2.11
N ARG A 45 -2.02 23.95 3.00
CA ARG A 45 -3.41 24.33 2.72
C ARG A 45 -3.86 25.43 3.66
N LEU A 46 -4.34 26.52 3.08
CA LEU A 46 -4.96 27.60 3.84
C LEU A 46 -6.42 27.27 4.16
N LYS A 47 -6.88 27.68 5.33
CA LYS A 47 -8.28 27.70 5.73
C LYS A 47 -8.59 29.06 6.36
N SER A 48 -9.70 29.66 5.95
CA SER A 48 -10.19 30.93 6.49
C SER A 48 -11.69 30.85 6.71
N ASP A 49 -12.22 31.66 7.59
CA ASP A 49 -13.65 31.92 7.78
C ASP A 49 -14.21 32.91 6.73
N ARG A 50 -13.33 33.62 6.01
CA ARG A 50 -13.70 34.46 4.87
C ARG A 50 -13.84 33.61 3.60
N GLN A 51 -14.70 34.05 2.68
CA GLN A 51 -14.84 33.47 1.35
C GLN A 51 -13.86 34.12 0.36
N ASN A 52 -13.46 33.37 -0.68
CA ASN A 52 -12.59 33.81 -1.77
C ASN A 52 -11.21 34.30 -1.31
N VAL A 53 -10.68 33.73 -0.24
CA VAL A 53 -9.34 34.04 0.25
C VAL A 53 -8.31 33.40 -0.69
N THR A 54 -7.34 34.21 -1.13
CA THR A 54 -6.23 33.74 -1.98
C THR A 54 -4.90 33.96 -1.28
N LEU A 55 -3.94 33.08 -1.53
CA LEU A 55 -2.56 33.28 -1.08
C LEU A 55 -1.95 34.45 -1.83
N LYS A 56 -1.46 35.46 -1.11
CA LYS A 56 -0.67 36.54 -1.67
C LYS A 56 0.80 36.17 -1.77
N ARG A 57 1.35 35.60 -0.70
CA ARG A 57 2.71 35.08 -0.60
C ARG A 57 2.87 34.13 0.58
N ALA A 58 3.82 33.23 0.47
CA ALA A 58 4.28 32.43 1.59
C ALA A 58 5.80 32.42 1.64
N ARG A 59 6.34 32.39 2.86
CA ARG A 59 7.75 32.15 3.13
C ARG A 59 7.89 30.73 3.66
N ILE A 60 8.73 29.93 3.00
CA ILE A 60 9.06 28.56 3.40
C ILE A 60 10.52 28.53 3.83
N THR A 61 10.79 27.95 5.00
CA THR A 61 12.14 27.81 5.55
C THR A 61 12.43 26.34 5.86
N VAL A 62 13.61 25.85 5.43
CA VAL A 62 14.13 24.51 5.75
C VAL A 62 15.60 24.65 6.11
N GLY A 63 15.94 24.51 7.39
CA GLY A 63 17.30 24.82 7.88
C GLY A 63 17.75 26.24 7.50
N ASP A 64 18.88 26.37 6.78
CA ASP A 64 19.41 27.64 6.29
C ASP A 64 18.75 28.14 5.00
N TRP A 65 17.93 27.33 4.34
CA TRP A 65 17.29 27.68 3.08
C TRP A 65 15.96 28.35 3.32
N MET A 66 15.68 29.37 2.54
CA MET A 66 14.42 30.10 2.54
C MET A 66 14.01 30.46 1.11
N THR A 67 12.72 30.41 0.84
CA THR A 67 12.13 30.91 -0.40
C THR A 67 10.83 31.67 -0.12
N GLU A 68 10.47 32.57 -1.03
CA GLU A 68 9.13 33.15 -1.10
C GLU A 68 8.41 32.62 -2.35
N THR A 69 7.13 32.37 -2.23
CA THR A 69 6.30 31.76 -3.27
C THR A 69 4.85 32.22 -3.15
N ASP A 70 4.13 32.17 -4.26
CA ASP A 70 2.67 32.27 -4.37
C ASP A 70 2.00 30.91 -4.60
N SER A 71 2.77 29.83 -4.61
CA SER A 71 2.28 28.44 -4.74
C SER A 71 2.14 27.77 -3.40
N GLN A 72 1.12 26.91 -3.28
CA GLN A 72 0.85 26.06 -2.10
C GLN A 72 1.18 24.58 -2.34
N ILE A 73 1.60 24.20 -3.55
CA ILE A 73 1.66 22.80 -3.97
C ILE A 73 3.07 22.46 -4.40
N LEU A 74 3.66 21.46 -3.74
CA LEU A 74 4.97 20.87 -4.07
C LEU A 74 6.05 21.90 -4.39
N VAL A 75 6.14 22.97 -3.57
CA VAL A 75 7.20 23.97 -3.71
C VAL A 75 8.54 23.27 -3.46
N PRO A 76 9.42 23.15 -4.49
CA PRO A 76 10.59 22.30 -4.37
C PRO A 76 11.65 22.95 -3.48
N TYR A 77 12.23 22.16 -2.61
CA TYR A 77 13.45 22.53 -1.89
C TYR A 77 14.59 22.77 -2.90
N LYS A 78 15.26 23.90 -2.79
CA LYS A 78 16.41 24.29 -3.65
C LYS A 78 17.62 24.74 -2.83
N GLY A 79 17.72 24.29 -1.60
CA GLY A 79 18.83 24.62 -0.70
C GLY A 79 20.07 23.77 -0.94
N LYS A 80 20.94 23.73 0.06
CA LYS A 80 22.14 22.87 0.05
C LYS A 80 21.70 21.39 -0.03
N LYS A 81 22.57 20.55 -0.60
CA LYS A 81 22.34 19.10 -0.67
C LYS A 81 21.98 18.56 0.72
N LEU A 82 20.85 17.90 0.82
CA LEU A 82 20.40 17.24 2.04
C LEU A 82 21.35 16.10 2.43
N LYS A 83 21.60 15.96 3.72
CA LYS A 83 22.43 14.87 4.26
C LYS A 83 21.56 13.64 4.51
N PRO A 84 22.06 12.41 4.30
CA PRO A 84 21.34 11.19 4.64
C PRO A 84 21.04 11.12 6.15
N PHE A 85 19.99 10.40 6.53
CA PHE A 85 19.60 10.10 7.91
C PHE A 85 19.51 11.34 8.81
N THR A 86 19.01 12.45 8.26
CA THR A 86 18.99 13.75 8.93
C THR A 86 17.57 14.31 9.00
N LYS A 87 17.18 14.76 10.18
CA LYS A 87 15.91 15.48 10.38
C LYS A 87 16.02 16.92 9.97
N TYR A 88 14.99 17.41 9.31
CA TYR A 88 14.84 18.78 8.85
C TYR A 88 13.50 19.35 9.32
N LYS A 89 13.53 20.51 9.95
CA LYS A 89 12.35 21.28 10.29
C LYS A 89 11.94 22.12 9.09
N VAL A 90 10.64 22.16 8.80
CA VAL A 90 10.01 22.99 7.78
C VAL A 90 9.10 23.99 8.47
N GLU A 91 9.27 25.28 8.19
CA GLU A 91 8.41 26.35 8.66
C GLU A 91 7.77 27.05 7.47
N VAL A 92 6.46 27.29 7.55
CA VAL A 92 5.72 28.07 6.56
C VAL A 92 5.02 29.23 7.23
N ARG A 93 5.17 30.42 6.66
CA ARG A 93 4.41 31.62 7.02
C ARG A 93 3.73 32.16 5.76
N ALA A 94 2.43 32.17 5.77
CA ALA A 94 1.59 32.61 4.65
C ALA A 94 0.90 33.94 4.96
N GLU A 95 0.76 34.78 3.95
CA GLU A 95 -0.01 36.04 3.98
C GLU A 95 -1.07 35.95 2.87
N ASP A 96 -2.30 36.26 3.20
CA ASP A 96 -3.41 36.27 2.24
C ASP A 96 -3.59 37.63 1.55
N ASP A 97 -4.58 37.73 0.67
CA ASP A 97 -4.94 38.92 -0.10
C ASP A 97 -5.39 40.12 0.77
N ALA A 98 -5.83 39.88 2.01
CA ALA A 98 -6.19 40.93 2.96
C ALA A 98 -5.05 41.30 3.95
N GLY A 99 -3.90 40.62 3.83
CA GLY A 99 -2.76 40.85 4.73
C GLY A 99 -2.83 40.09 6.06
N GLU A 100 -3.76 39.12 6.19
CA GLU A 100 -3.77 38.22 7.33
C GLU A 100 -2.66 37.19 7.20
N THR A 101 -2.08 36.79 8.33
CA THR A 101 -0.94 35.87 8.34
C THR A 101 -1.24 34.62 9.15
N ALA A 102 -0.71 33.47 8.68
CA ALA A 102 -0.74 32.21 9.38
C ALA A 102 0.62 31.53 9.32
N GLY A 103 0.94 30.72 10.33
CA GLY A 103 2.16 29.92 10.38
C GLY A 103 1.88 28.48 10.74
N ALA A 104 2.73 27.57 10.24
CA ALA A 104 2.76 26.16 10.62
C ALA A 104 4.17 25.61 10.53
N GLU A 105 4.41 24.53 11.25
CA GLU A 105 5.68 23.82 11.28
C GLU A 105 5.42 22.32 11.09
N THR A 106 6.37 21.65 10.45
CA THR A 106 6.43 20.18 10.35
C THR A 106 7.89 19.74 10.29
N GLU A 107 8.13 18.45 10.34
CA GLU A 107 9.47 17.89 10.13
C GLU A 107 9.44 16.72 9.15
N PHE A 108 10.56 16.50 8.48
CA PHE A 108 10.82 15.29 7.72
C PHE A 108 12.23 14.78 7.99
N GLU A 109 12.47 13.53 7.69
CA GLU A 109 13.79 12.91 7.78
C GLU A 109 14.22 12.45 6.38
N THR A 110 15.48 12.63 6.04
CA THR A 110 16.04 12.03 4.84
C THR A 110 16.35 10.55 5.12
N GLY A 111 16.02 9.71 4.18
CA GLY A 111 16.39 8.31 4.20
C GLY A 111 17.84 8.08 3.84
N ARG A 112 18.09 7.07 3.04
CA ARG A 112 19.45 6.67 2.66
C ARG A 112 20.10 7.60 1.64
N MET A 113 19.34 8.33 0.85
CA MET A 113 19.83 9.27 -0.17
C MET A 113 20.88 8.65 -1.10
N GLY A 114 20.69 7.38 -1.48
CA GLY A 114 21.62 6.62 -2.31
C GLY A 114 22.85 6.05 -1.57
N MET A 115 22.92 6.15 -0.26
CA MET A 115 23.98 5.50 0.54
C MET A 115 23.94 3.98 0.38
N VAL A 116 25.10 3.39 0.19
CA VAL A 116 25.26 1.94 0.08
C VAL A 116 24.81 1.26 1.36
N TRP A 117 24.07 0.17 1.25
CA TRP A 117 23.67 -0.66 2.37
C TRP A 117 24.87 -1.36 2.98
N LYS A 118 24.97 -1.36 4.31
CA LYS A 118 25.89 -2.21 5.06
C LYS A 118 25.22 -3.54 5.45
N ALA A 119 24.41 -4.03 4.56
CA ALA A 119 23.60 -5.23 4.68
C ALA A 119 23.60 -5.94 3.32
N GLN A 120 23.34 -7.22 3.32
CA GLN A 120 23.23 -8.05 2.13
C GLN A 120 21.80 -8.62 2.06
N TRP A 121 21.29 -8.84 0.85
CA TRP A 121 20.13 -9.69 0.67
C TRP A 121 20.46 -11.08 1.18
N ILE A 122 19.60 -11.61 2.04
CA ILE A 122 19.74 -12.97 2.59
C ILE A 122 18.52 -13.80 2.28
N SER A 123 18.73 -15.10 2.10
CA SER A 123 17.68 -16.10 1.90
C SER A 123 18.11 -17.44 2.51
N ASP A 124 17.25 -18.46 2.36
CA ASP A 124 17.58 -19.82 2.72
C ASP A 124 18.31 -20.50 1.55
N PRO A 125 19.59 -20.89 1.71
CA PRO A 125 20.35 -21.52 0.64
C PRO A 125 19.87 -22.93 0.28
N GLU A 126 19.21 -23.61 1.21
CA GLU A 126 18.76 -25.02 1.02
C GLU A 126 17.32 -25.10 0.53
N TYR A 127 16.53 -24.01 0.66
CA TYR A 127 15.16 -24.02 0.24
C TYR A 127 15.04 -23.90 -1.29
N ILE A 128 14.63 -24.99 -1.93
CA ILE A 128 14.38 -25.05 -3.37
C ILE A 128 12.87 -25.20 -3.60
N PHE A 129 12.23 -24.11 -3.99
CA PHE A 129 10.82 -24.10 -4.33
C PHE A 129 10.62 -24.41 -5.82
N THR A 130 10.06 -25.56 -6.13
CA THR A 130 9.87 -26.03 -7.51
C THR A 130 8.41 -26.18 -7.93
N GLU A 131 7.47 -26.12 -6.97
CA GLU A 131 6.05 -26.27 -7.26
C GLU A 131 5.54 -25.13 -8.14
N LYS A 132 4.67 -25.48 -9.08
CA LYS A 132 4.02 -24.52 -9.98
C LYS A 132 2.66 -24.13 -9.42
N LYS A 133 2.23 -22.88 -9.69
CA LYS A 133 0.88 -22.38 -9.39
C LYS A 133 0.52 -22.25 -7.90
N VAL A 134 1.47 -22.41 -7.01
CA VAL A 134 1.28 -22.17 -5.57
C VAL A 134 2.32 -21.19 -5.03
N SER A 135 2.04 -20.56 -3.92
CA SER A 135 3.00 -19.72 -3.23
C SER A 135 3.95 -20.55 -2.37
N PRO A 136 5.23 -20.16 -2.25
CA PRO A 136 6.17 -20.82 -1.35
C PRO A 136 5.77 -20.65 0.11
N VAL A 137 6.22 -21.56 0.97
CA VAL A 137 6.08 -21.42 2.41
C VAL A 137 6.78 -20.14 2.88
N PRO A 138 6.18 -19.33 3.78
CA PRO A 138 6.84 -18.16 4.33
C PRO A 138 8.15 -18.52 5.05
N MET A 139 9.21 -17.76 4.77
CA MET A 139 10.48 -17.85 5.47
C MET A 139 10.46 -16.96 6.71
N MET A 140 10.99 -17.46 7.82
CA MET A 140 11.26 -16.67 9.01
C MET A 140 12.75 -16.46 9.15
N PHE A 141 13.14 -15.21 9.31
CA PHE A 141 14.53 -14.80 9.59
C PHE A 141 14.62 -14.32 11.02
N ARG A 142 15.74 -14.57 11.71
CA ARG A 142 15.97 -14.00 13.03
C ARG A 142 17.42 -13.58 13.25
N LYS A 143 17.58 -12.55 14.07
CA LYS A 143 18.89 -12.10 14.61
C LYS A 143 18.76 -11.88 16.11
N LYS A 144 19.60 -12.53 16.88
CA LYS A 144 19.76 -12.25 18.30
C LYS A 144 20.70 -11.06 18.45
N LEU A 145 20.23 -10.02 19.10
CA LEU A 145 20.98 -8.81 19.42
C LEU A 145 21.47 -8.89 20.86
N ASN A 146 22.69 -8.42 21.10
CA ASN A 146 23.26 -8.33 22.45
C ASN A 146 23.91 -6.95 22.58
N LEU A 147 23.08 -5.96 22.92
CA LEU A 147 23.48 -4.56 22.99
C LEU A 147 24.09 -4.28 24.38
N LYS A 148 25.35 -3.92 24.40
CA LYS A 148 26.10 -3.69 25.65
C LYS A 148 25.91 -2.28 26.22
N LYS A 149 25.36 -1.37 25.44
CA LYS A 149 25.20 0.04 25.77
C LYS A 149 23.73 0.44 25.73
N LYS A 150 23.38 1.50 26.44
CA LYS A 150 22.01 2.01 26.44
C LYS A 150 21.71 2.74 25.13
N VAL A 151 20.62 2.31 24.46
CA VAL A 151 20.16 2.87 23.19
C VAL A 151 19.57 4.25 23.42
N LYS A 152 20.05 5.24 22.69
CA LYS A 152 19.46 6.58 22.60
C LYS A 152 18.46 6.67 21.44
N GLN A 153 18.86 6.16 20.29
CA GLN A 153 18.03 6.12 19.08
C GLN A 153 18.37 4.88 18.26
N ALA A 154 17.34 4.27 17.68
CA ALA A 154 17.51 3.16 16.76
C ALA A 154 16.51 3.24 15.61
N LYS A 155 17.02 3.19 14.38
CA LYS A 155 16.23 3.18 13.14
C LYS A 155 16.49 1.88 12.38
N LEU A 156 15.43 1.20 12.02
CA LEU A 156 15.45 -0.03 11.22
C LEU A 156 14.96 0.27 9.81
N TYR A 157 15.82 0.05 8.83
CA TYR A 157 15.51 0.14 7.40
C TYR A 157 15.36 -1.27 6.89
N ALA A 158 14.24 -1.60 6.24
CA ALA A 158 13.96 -2.97 5.79
C ALA A 158 13.18 -3.00 4.49
N THR A 159 13.43 -4.04 3.70
CA THR A 159 12.67 -4.42 2.50
C THR A 159 12.76 -5.92 2.26
N ALA A 160 11.92 -6.46 1.38
CA ALA A 160 11.95 -7.88 1.06
C ALA A 160 11.55 -8.14 -0.39
N MET A 161 12.11 -9.19 -0.97
CA MET A 161 11.59 -9.80 -2.19
C MET A 161 10.45 -10.75 -1.79
N GLY A 162 9.25 -10.22 -1.79
CA GLY A 162 8.03 -10.78 -1.21
C GLY A 162 7.30 -9.72 -0.38
N ILE A 163 6.42 -10.13 0.52
CA ILE A 163 5.81 -9.27 1.54
C ILE A 163 6.29 -9.70 2.93
N TYR A 164 6.53 -8.73 3.82
CA TYR A 164 7.11 -9.05 5.11
C TYR A 164 6.40 -8.41 6.29
N GLU A 165 6.59 -9.02 7.46
CA GLU A 165 6.26 -8.47 8.77
C GLU A 165 7.49 -8.57 9.69
N LEU A 166 7.71 -7.52 10.47
CA LEU A 166 8.81 -7.44 11.44
C LEU A 166 8.31 -7.53 12.87
N MET A 167 9.11 -8.14 13.72
CA MET A 167 8.87 -8.25 15.16
C MET A 167 10.18 -8.06 15.94
N ILE A 168 10.12 -7.40 17.08
CA ILE A 168 11.17 -7.37 18.09
C ILE A 168 10.60 -8.00 19.35
N ASP A 169 11.20 -9.06 19.85
CA ASP A 169 10.77 -9.84 21.02
C ASP A 169 9.29 -10.27 20.94
N GLY A 170 8.83 -10.55 19.71
CA GLY A 170 7.46 -10.94 19.40
C GLY A 170 6.45 -9.79 19.28
N ALA A 171 6.84 -8.56 19.58
CA ALA A 171 6.02 -7.37 19.34
C ALA A 171 6.18 -6.89 17.88
N LYS A 172 5.05 -6.63 17.19
CA LYS A 172 5.06 -6.14 15.81
C LYS A 172 5.75 -4.78 15.71
N VAL A 173 6.59 -4.61 14.67
CA VAL A 173 7.21 -3.34 14.29
C VAL A 173 6.36 -2.66 13.21
N GLY A 174 5.92 -1.44 13.49
CA GLY A 174 5.06 -0.69 12.57
C GLY A 174 3.61 -1.19 12.54
N ASP A 175 2.77 -0.51 11.75
CA ASP A 175 1.33 -0.76 11.65
C ASP A 175 0.87 -1.17 10.25
N GLN A 176 1.76 -1.13 9.28
CA GLN A 176 1.43 -1.43 7.88
C GLN A 176 1.33 -2.93 7.59
N TYR A 177 0.56 -3.22 6.56
CA TYR A 177 0.40 -4.54 5.95
C TYR A 177 1.13 -4.56 4.59
N PHE A 178 1.58 -5.74 4.18
CA PHE A 178 2.12 -6.03 2.84
C PHE A 178 3.36 -5.21 2.46
N ALA A 179 4.13 -4.72 3.45
CA ALA A 179 5.43 -4.13 3.16
C ALA A 179 6.32 -5.14 2.36
N PRO A 180 7.15 -4.69 1.40
CA PRO A 180 7.47 -3.30 1.06
C PRO A 180 6.47 -2.65 0.11
N GLY A 181 5.42 -3.35 -0.30
CA GLY A 181 4.43 -2.91 -1.26
C GLY A 181 4.61 -3.55 -2.64
N PHE A 182 3.62 -3.31 -3.52
CA PHE A 182 3.58 -3.82 -4.88
C PHE A 182 4.10 -2.74 -5.85
N THR A 183 5.32 -2.92 -6.34
CA THR A 183 5.98 -2.06 -7.31
C THR A 183 6.49 -2.88 -8.49
N SER A 184 7.02 -2.23 -9.49
CA SER A 184 7.74 -2.89 -10.57
C SER A 184 9.13 -3.35 -10.08
N TYR A 185 9.16 -4.51 -9.40
CA TYR A 185 10.35 -5.05 -8.70
C TYR A 185 11.61 -5.17 -9.55
N LYS A 186 11.49 -5.11 -10.87
CA LYS A 186 12.64 -5.06 -11.79
C LYS A 186 13.33 -3.70 -11.77
N HIS A 187 12.58 -2.64 -11.50
CA HIS A 187 13.02 -1.26 -11.62
C HIS A 187 13.17 -0.58 -10.27
N GLU A 188 12.13 -0.67 -9.42
CA GLU A 188 12.06 0.08 -8.18
C GLU A 188 11.43 -0.76 -7.07
N MET A 189 11.95 -0.60 -5.85
CA MET A 189 11.38 -1.16 -4.64
C MET A 189 11.40 -0.14 -3.51
N GLN A 190 10.39 -0.18 -2.67
CA GLN A 190 10.38 0.61 -1.45
C GLN A 190 11.16 -0.11 -0.34
N TYR A 191 11.81 0.67 0.52
CA TYR A 191 12.20 0.21 1.84
C TYR A 191 11.46 1.04 2.89
N GLN A 192 11.06 0.41 3.99
CA GLN A 192 10.42 1.07 5.10
C GLN A 192 11.45 1.48 6.14
N THR A 193 11.14 2.54 6.87
CA THR A 193 11.93 3.04 7.99
C THR A 193 11.09 3.01 9.26
N TYR A 194 11.61 2.33 10.29
CA TYR A 194 10.93 2.18 11.57
C TYR A 194 11.78 2.77 12.70
N ASP A 195 11.18 3.58 13.56
CA ASP A 195 11.78 3.95 14.83
C ASP A 195 11.54 2.82 15.83
N VAL A 196 12.61 2.13 16.21
CA VAL A 196 12.58 1.01 17.14
C VAL A 196 13.32 1.30 18.44
N SER A 197 13.58 2.59 18.71
CA SER A 197 14.35 3.03 19.88
C SER A 197 13.77 2.51 21.20
N GLY A 198 12.45 2.54 21.35
CA GLY A 198 11.75 2.06 22.55
C GLY A 198 11.51 0.56 22.61
N MET A 199 11.88 -0.19 21.57
CA MET A 199 11.65 -1.64 21.48
C MET A 199 12.89 -2.47 21.80
N LEU A 200 14.08 -1.85 21.78
CA LEU A 200 15.36 -2.54 21.98
C LEU A 200 15.79 -2.50 23.44
N ASN A 201 16.12 -3.68 23.95
CA ASN A 201 16.72 -3.88 25.27
C ASN A 201 18.12 -4.49 25.10
N GLY A 202 18.85 -4.72 26.21
CA GLY A 202 20.20 -5.31 26.17
C GLY A 202 20.28 -6.60 25.37
N GLU A 203 19.31 -7.49 25.54
CA GLU A 203 19.14 -8.69 24.71
C GLU A 203 17.78 -8.63 24.03
N SER A 204 17.75 -8.66 22.70
CA SER A 204 16.53 -8.63 21.91
C SER A 204 16.63 -9.57 20.71
N VAL A 205 15.50 -10.03 20.20
CA VAL A 205 15.44 -10.88 19.01
C VAL A 205 14.64 -10.14 17.94
N LEU A 206 15.33 -9.73 16.89
CA LEU A 206 14.69 -9.23 15.67
C LEU A 206 14.28 -10.41 14.80
N THR A 207 13.01 -10.47 14.42
CA THR A 207 12.42 -11.51 13.56
C THR A 207 11.73 -10.86 12.37
N ALA A 208 11.95 -11.40 11.17
CA ALA A 208 11.18 -11.09 9.98
C ALA A 208 10.47 -12.34 9.47
N VAL A 209 9.22 -12.20 9.07
CA VAL A 209 8.49 -13.23 8.31
C VAL A 209 8.31 -12.70 6.90
N VAL A 210 8.75 -13.47 5.90
CA VAL A 210 8.66 -13.09 4.48
C VAL A 210 7.84 -14.12 3.72
N ALA A 211 6.68 -13.73 3.24
CA ALA A 211 5.85 -14.53 2.34
C ALA A 211 6.13 -14.18 0.88
N GLY A 212 5.73 -15.04 -0.04
CA GLY A 212 5.95 -14.84 -1.48
C GLY A 212 5.35 -13.55 -2.03
N GLY A 213 4.19 -13.14 -1.53
CA GLY A 213 3.51 -11.91 -1.94
C GLY A 213 3.35 -11.82 -3.45
N TRP A 214 3.55 -10.61 -3.98
CA TRP A 214 3.47 -10.35 -5.43
C TRP A 214 4.74 -10.75 -6.20
N ALA A 215 5.92 -10.69 -5.58
CA ALA A 215 7.19 -10.93 -6.26
C ALA A 215 7.47 -12.41 -6.53
N VAL A 216 7.15 -13.28 -5.59
CA VAL A 216 7.48 -14.72 -5.61
C VAL A 216 6.23 -15.60 -5.54
N GLY A 217 5.17 -15.10 -4.91
CA GLY A 217 3.93 -15.83 -4.70
C GLY A 217 3.18 -16.16 -5.99
N SER A 218 2.17 -17.00 -5.86
CA SER A 218 1.28 -17.35 -6.98
C SER A 218 0.34 -16.18 -7.25
N PHE A 219 0.40 -15.66 -8.47
CA PHE A 219 -0.37 -14.47 -8.84
C PHE A 219 -1.03 -14.61 -10.21
N VAL A 220 -1.98 -13.74 -10.53
CA VAL A 220 -2.87 -13.72 -11.68
C VAL A 220 -3.67 -15.01 -11.87
N PHE A 221 -4.69 -15.02 -12.73
CA PHE A 221 -5.54 -16.21 -12.94
C PHE A 221 -4.84 -17.39 -13.60
N THR A 222 -3.67 -17.21 -14.19
CA THR A 222 -2.80 -18.29 -14.66
C THR A 222 -1.99 -18.93 -13.53
N ARG A 223 -2.01 -18.32 -12.33
CA ARG A 223 -1.30 -18.79 -11.15
C ARG A 223 0.20 -18.91 -11.37
N ILE A 224 0.79 -17.93 -12.05
CA ILE A 224 2.24 -17.83 -12.22
C ILE A 224 2.88 -17.45 -10.87
N ASN A 225 3.93 -18.16 -10.51
CA ASN A 225 4.75 -17.83 -9.34
C ASN A 225 6.19 -17.51 -9.75
N ARG A 226 6.99 -16.98 -8.83
CA ARG A 226 8.41 -16.62 -9.03
C ARG A 226 8.61 -15.70 -10.23
N PHE A 227 7.74 -14.72 -10.36
CA PHE A 227 7.78 -13.83 -11.51
C PHE A 227 9.00 -12.89 -11.46
N ASP A 228 9.26 -12.25 -10.32
CA ASP A 228 10.35 -11.28 -10.16
C ASP A 228 11.58 -11.86 -9.45
N ALA A 229 11.43 -12.91 -8.65
CA ALA A 229 12.53 -13.60 -7.99
C ALA A 229 12.26 -15.10 -7.85
N ASP A 230 13.33 -15.89 -7.70
CA ASP A 230 13.24 -17.34 -7.59
C ASP A 230 12.79 -17.78 -6.20
N ARG A 231 13.07 -16.99 -5.18
CA ARG A 231 12.73 -17.21 -3.78
C ARG A 231 12.56 -15.92 -3.01
N GLN A 232 12.00 -16.00 -1.81
CA GLN A 232 11.94 -14.86 -0.89
C GLN A 232 13.36 -14.46 -0.47
N ALA A 233 13.57 -13.16 -0.31
CA ALA A 233 14.80 -12.62 0.24
C ALA A 233 14.50 -11.44 1.15
N PHE A 234 15.34 -11.22 2.13
CA PHE A 234 15.20 -10.16 3.12
C PHE A 234 16.45 -9.28 3.16
N LEU A 235 16.27 -7.96 3.30
CA LEU A 235 17.33 -6.98 3.46
C LEU A 235 16.94 -6.03 4.58
N ALA A 236 17.79 -5.90 5.60
CA ALA A 236 17.58 -4.94 6.68
C ALA A 236 18.88 -4.38 7.23
N GLU A 237 18.83 -3.13 7.68
CA GLU A 237 19.92 -2.43 8.34
C GLU A 237 19.37 -1.68 9.56
N LEU A 238 19.82 -2.10 10.75
CA LEU A 238 19.53 -1.43 12.02
C LEU A 238 20.69 -0.48 12.35
N ARG A 239 20.38 0.80 12.46
CA ARG A 239 21.32 1.85 12.85
C ARG A 239 21.00 2.29 14.28
N ILE A 240 21.98 2.20 15.16
CA ILE A 240 21.84 2.49 16.59
C ILE A 240 22.78 3.62 16.95
N THR A 241 22.27 4.62 17.64
CA THR A 241 23.06 5.63 18.35
C THR A 241 22.89 5.40 19.84
N TYR A 242 23.98 5.24 20.56
CA TYR A 242 23.99 5.01 22.01
C TYR A 242 24.02 6.33 22.79
N GLU A 243 23.71 6.30 24.08
CA GLU A 243 23.73 7.48 24.95
C GLU A 243 25.13 8.12 25.06
N ASP A 244 26.20 7.33 24.90
CA ASP A 244 27.60 7.82 24.87
C ASP A 244 28.00 8.47 23.53
N GLY A 245 27.07 8.54 22.58
CA GLY A 245 27.27 9.11 21.25
C GLY A 245 27.94 8.16 20.24
N SER A 246 28.31 6.95 20.65
CA SER A 246 28.82 5.94 19.70
C SER A 246 27.69 5.39 18.82
N GLU A 247 28.05 4.93 17.63
CA GLU A 247 27.10 4.36 16.64
C GLU A 247 27.45 2.91 16.34
N GLU A 248 26.44 2.12 16.07
CA GLU A 248 26.54 0.74 15.60
C GLU A 248 25.58 0.51 14.43
N ILE A 249 26.00 -0.28 13.46
CA ILE A 249 25.18 -0.69 12.32
C ILE A 249 25.17 -2.21 12.26
N ILE A 250 23.97 -2.80 12.32
CA ILE A 250 23.74 -4.24 12.24
C ILE A 250 22.92 -4.50 10.97
N GLY A 251 23.56 -5.12 9.97
CA GLY A 251 22.90 -5.49 8.70
C GLY A 251 22.51 -6.96 8.66
N THR A 252 21.72 -7.31 7.65
CA THR A 252 21.52 -8.71 7.25
C THR A 252 22.80 -9.27 6.64
N ASP A 253 23.21 -10.44 7.11
CA ASP A 253 24.41 -11.18 6.72
C ASP A 253 24.29 -12.66 7.09
N GLU A 254 25.36 -13.45 6.93
CA GLU A 254 25.39 -14.89 7.24
C GLU A 254 25.29 -15.19 8.75
N THR A 255 25.31 -14.19 9.61
CA THR A 255 25.10 -14.38 11.05
C THR A 255 23.61 -14.48 11.43
N TRP A 256 22.72 -14.16 10.49
CA TRP A 256 21.30 -14.39 10.65
C TRP A 256 20.95 -15.86 10.50
N GLU A 257 19.80 -16.22 11.02
CA GLU A 257 19.25 -17.57 10.91
C GLU A 257 17.91 -17.52 10.16
N VAL A 258 17.59 -18.59 9.44
CA VAL A 258 16.39 -18.72 8.62
C VAL A 258 15.72 -20.09 8.84
N THR A 259 14.41 -20.14 8.69
CA THR A 259 13.61 -21.39 8.73
C THR A 259 12.30 -21.25 7.96
N GLU A 260 11.78 -22.34 7.42
CA GLU A 260 10.41 -22.54 6.92
C GLU A 260 9.54 -23.33 7.91
N ASP A 261 10.13 -23.84 8.99
CA ASP A 261 9.41 -24.64 10.00
C ASP A 261 8.63 -23.79 11.00
N GLY A 262 8.45 -22.50 10.72
CA GLY A 262 7.70 -21.58 11.55
C GLY A 262 6.18 -21.85 11.56
N PRO A 263 5.43 -21.06 12.33
CA PRO A 263 3.97 -21.22 12.44
C PRO A 263 3.20 -20.88 11.16
N TYR A 264 3.78 -20.08 10.25
CA TYR A 264 3.18 -19.78 8.95
C TYR A 264 3.42 -20.93 7.99
N ARG A 265 2.42 -21.78 7.80
CA ARG A 265 2.51 -22.97 6.95
C ARG A 265 2.14 -22.69 5.49
N MET A 266 1.41 -21.61 5.24
CA MET A 266 1.06 -21.11 3.92
C MET A 266 0.65 -19.65 4.04
N ALA A 267 1.06 -18.81 3.07
CA ALA A 267 0.50 -17.48 2.85
C ALA A 267 0.48 -17.17 1.34
N ASP A 268 -0.68 -16.79 0.86
CA ASP A 268 -0.95 -16.51 -0.55
C ASP A 268 -1.98 -15.40 -0.64
N ILE A 269 -1.78 -14.46 -1.56
CA ILE A 269 -2.67 -13.29 -1.70
C ILE A 269 -4.11 -13.72 -2.02
N TYR A 270 -4.32 -14.82 -2.75
CA TYR A 270 -5.65 -15.31 -3.15
C TYR A 270 -6.16 -16.45 -2.28
N ASP A 271 -5.27 -17.40 -1.95
CA ASP A 271 -5.66 -18.61 -1.25
C ASP A 271 -5.85 -18.37 0.25
N GLY A 272 -5.08 -17.43 0.82
CA GLY A 272 -5.23 -17.06 2.22
C GLY A 272 -4.01 -17.38 3.06
N GLU A 273 -4.24 -17.79 4.31
CA GLU A 273 -3.17 -18.06 5.28
C GLU A 273 -3.48 -19.31 6.09
N THR A 274 -2.47 -20.15 6.27
CA THR A 274 -2.51 -21.27 7.22
C THR A 274 -1.47 -21.02 8.30
N TYR A 275 -1.96 -20.93 9.55
CA TYR A 275 -1.13 -20.64 10.71
C TYR A 275 -1.30 -21.72 11.79
N ASP A 276 -0.19 -22.28 12.26
CA ASP A 276 -0.16 -23.30 13.31
C ASP A 276 0.40 -22.71 14.62
N ALA A 277 -0.50 -22.33 15.53
CA ALA A 277 -0.12 -21.83 16.85
C ALA A 277 0.26 -22.95 17.83
N ALA A 278 -0.01 -24.22 17.47
CA ALA A 278 0.32 -25.38 18.32
C ALA A 278 1.76 -25.86 18.16
N ILE A 279 2.50 -25.29 17.19
CA ILE A 279 3.89 -25.66 16.93
C ILE A 279 4.77 -25.47 18.18
N ASP A 280 5.64 -26.42 18.40
CA ASP A 280 6.64 -26.34 19.46
C ASP A 280 7.82 -25.46 18.99
N LYS A 281 7.83 -24.21 19.46
CA LYS A 281 8.85 -23.22 19.06
C LYS A 281 10.28 -23.64 19.38
N GLU A 282 10.47 -24.49 20.38
CA GLU A 282 11.81 -24.98 20.77
C GLU A 282 12.33 -26.04 19.79
N LYS A 283 11.42 -26.69 19.05
CA LYS A 283 11.77 -27.71 18.04
C LYS A 283 11.93 -27.14 16.63
N ILE A 284 11.73 -25.84 16.44
CA ILE A 284 11.95 -25.22 15.12
C ILE A 284 13.44 -25.33 14.76
N PHE A 285 13.73 -25.94 13.64
CA PHE A 285 15.07 -26.03 13.12
C PHE A 285 15.45 -24.71 12.41
N TRP A 286 16.52 -24.09 12.89
CA TRP A 286 17.08 -22.87 12.31
C TRP A 286 18.42 -23.18 11.67
N ARG A 287 18.62 -22.70 10.47
CA ARG A 287 19.90 -22.76 9.75
C ARG A 287 20.45 -21.37 9.51
N LYS A 288 21.71 -21.30 9.08
CA LYS A 288 22.33 -20.02 8.71
C LYS A 288 21.72 -19.52 7.41
N ALA A 289 21.31 -18.24 7.39
CA ALA A 289 20.97 -17.58 6.15
C ALA A 289 22.24 -17.40 5.28
N ALA A 290 22.05 -17.29 3.98
CA ALA A 290 23.13 -17.02 3.04
C ALA A 290 22.83 -15.78 2.19
N PRO A 291 23.85 -15.12 1.66
CA PRO A 291 23.67 -14.05 0.70
C PRO A 291 22.87 -14.53 -0.52
N GLU A 292 21.90 -13.73 -0.94
CA GLU A 292 21.08 -14.00 -2.11
C GLU A 292 21.37 -12.97 -3.21
N GLN A 293 21.61 -13.47 -4.41
CA GLN A 293 21.74 -12.62 -5.58
C GLN A 293 20.39 -12.51 -6.28
N LEU A 294 19.78 -11.34 -6.19
CA LEU A 294 18.52 -11.09 -6.87
C LEU A 294 18.69 -11.18 -8.40
N ARG A 295 17.62 -11.61 -9.07
CA ARG A 295 17.54 -11.66 -10.54
C ARG A 295 17.66 -10.27 -11.18
N PHE A 296 17.15 -9.23 -10.50
CA PHE A 296 17.19 -7.84 -10.89
C PHE A 296 17.80 -7.01 -9.76
N THR A 297 18.35 -5.85 -10.08
CA THR A 297 18.88 -4.89 -9.11
C THR A 297 17.99 -3.66 -9.08
N PRO A 298 16.86 -3.68 -8.36
CA PRO A 298 15.96 -2.54 -8.29
C PRO A 298 16.62 -1.35 -7.59
N ASN A 299 16.19 -0.15 -7.96
CA ASN A 299 16.50 1.05 -7.20
C ASN A 299 15.70 1.02 -5.89
N LEU A 300 16.39 1.03 -4.74
CA LEU A 300 15.76 1.03 -3.43
C LEU A 300 15.52 2.47 -2.97
N MET A 301 14.26 2.83 -2.75
CA MET A 301 13.82 4.16 -2.34
C MET A 301 13.07 4.10 -1.01
N ALA A 302 13.17 5.17 -0.21
CA ALA A 302 12.32 5.31 0.97
C ALA A 302 10.83 5.18 0.58
N ASP A 303 10.02 4.67 1.49
CA ASP A 303 8.58 4.47 1.29
C ASP A 303 7.89 5.78 0.82
N TYR A 304 7.55 5.84 -0.46
CA TYR A 304 6.90 6.96 -1.12
C TYR A 304 5.42 6.70 -1.44
N GLY A 305 4.94 5.49 -1.19
CA GLY A 305 3.55 5.08 -1.40
C GLY A 305 2.65 5.37 -0.19
N SER A 306 1.34 5.17 -0.35
CA SER A 306 0.39 5.16 0.76
C SER A 306 0.34 3.75 1.34
N PRO A 307 0.88 3.49 2.55
CA PRO A 307 0.97 2.16 3.11
C PRO A 307 -0.43 1.56 3.33
N VAL A 308 -0.57 0.26 3.13
CA VAL A 308 -1.80 -0.43 3.49
C VAL A 308 -1.87 -0.57 5.00
N LYS A 309 -2.97 -0.12 5.59
CA LYS A 309 -3.23 -0.19 7.04
C LYS A 309 -4.58 -0.82 7.35
N ALA A 310 -4.76 -1.21 8.61
CA ALA A 310 -6.07 -1.51 9.16
C ALA A 310 -6.75 -0.18 9.57
N HIS A 311 -7.94 0.04 9.08
CA HIS A 311 -8.71 1.26 9.36
C HIS A 311 -9.94 0.96 10.22
N GLU A 312 -11.06 0.56 9.62
CA GLU A 312 -12.27 0.30 10.39
C GLU A 312 -12.30 -1.13 10.96
N GLU A 313 -12.68 -1.24 12.23
CA GLU A 313 -13.08 -2.52 12.79
C GLU A 313 -14.55 -2.79 12.46
N MET A 314 -14.79 -3.80 11.63
CA MET A 314 -16.10 -4.21 11.17
C MET A 314 -16.68 -5.28 12.11
N LYS A 315 -17.89 -5.03 12.63
CA LYS A 315 -18.62 -6.00 13.46
C LYS A 315 -19.69 -6.68 12.63
N PRO A 316 -19.89 -8.00 12.77
CA PRO A 316 -20.96 -8.68 12.07
C PRO A 316 -22.34 -8.20 12.56
N VAL A 317 -23.24 -7.94 11.63
CA VAL A 317 -24.65 -7.56 11.91
C VAL A 317 -25.51 -8.78 12.21
N SER A 318 -25.09 -9.98 11.80
CA SER A 318 -25.78 -11.22 12.13
C SER A 318 -24.85 -12.44 12.12
N CYS A 319 -25.24 -13.50 12.84
CA CYS A 319 -24.60 -14.80 12.82
C CYS A 319 -25.67 -15.90 12.83
N LYS A 320 -25.62 -16.81 11.85
CA LYS A 320 -26.52 -17.97 11.75
C LYS A 320 -25.73 -19.27 11.79
N LYS A 321 -26.13 -20.23 12.64
CA LYS A 321 -25.56 -21.59 12.69
C LYS A 321 -26.32 -22.49 11.69
N ARG A 322 -25.59 -23.14 10.81
CA ARG A 322 -26.14 -24.13 9.86
C ARG A 322 -26.30 -25.50 10.52
N GLN A 323 -26.98 -26.41 9.82
CA GLN A 323 -27.20 -27.78 10.30
C GLN A 323 -25.90 -28.59 10.50
N ASP A 324 -24.88 -28.30 9.68
CA ASP A 324 -23.55 -28.91 9.76
C ASP A 324 -22.66 -28.29 10.86
N GLY A 325 -23.19 -27.36 11.65
CA GLY A 325 -22.47 -26.67 12.72
C GLY A 325 -21.72 -25.42 12.26
N THR A 326 -21.59 -25.17 10.97
CA THR A 326 -20.88 -24.00 10.42
C THR A 326 -21.59 -22.70 10.80
N LEU A 327 -20.85 -21.70 11.25
CA LEU A 327 -21.34 -20.37 11.58
C LEU A 327 -21.19 -19.44 10.35
N ILE A 328 -22.28 -18.83 9.90
CA ILE A 328 -22.27 -17.83 8.83
C ILE A 328 -22.45 -16.46 9.44
N TYR A 329 -21.50 -15.57 9.24
CA TYR A 329 -21.54 -14.18 9.68
C TYR A 329 -21.78 -13.25 8.47
N ASP A 330 -22.65 -12.23 8.65
CA ASP A 330 -22.87 -11.13 7.70
C ASP A 330 -22.34 -9.85 8.34
N PHE A 331 -21.41 -9.16 7.66
CA PHE A 331 -20.89 -7.86 8.10
C PHE A 331 -21.75 -6.67 7.63
N GLY A 332 -22.78 -6.90 6.81
CA GLY A 332 -23.64 -5.83 6.29
C GLY A 332 -23.02 -4.97 5.20
N GLN A 333 -21.70 -5.00 5.05
CA GLN A 333 -20.91 -4.24 4.07
C GLN A 333 -19.91 -5.17 3.38
N ASN A 334 -19.75 -5.00 2.06
CA ASN A 334 -18.67 -5.65 1.31
C ASN A 334 -17.40 -4.78 1.38
N PHE A 335 -16.25 -5.39 1.72
CA PHE A 335 -14.98 -4.68 1.88
C PHE A 335 -13.77 -5.61 1.68
N ALA A 336 -12.59 -5.02 1.46
CA ALA A 336 -11.31 -5.73 1.50
C ALA A 336 -10.77 -5.74 2.93
N GLY A 337 -10.28 -6.88 3.41
CA GLY A 337 -9.74 -6.95 4.76
C GLY A 337 -9.43 -8.36 5.24
N VAL A 338 -9.28 -8.49 6.56
CA VAL A 338 -9.00 -9.74 7.27
C VAL A 338 -9.93 -9.92 8.46
N VAL A 339 -10.26 -11.16 8.75
CA VAL A 339 -11.05 -11.51 9.95
C VAL A 339 -10.15 -11.58 11.17
N LYS A 340 -10.63 -11.06 12.30
CA LYS A 340 -10.02 -11.20 13.61
C LYS A 340 -10.88 -12.12 14.48
N LEU A 341 -10.28 -13.21 14.96
CA LEU A 341 -10.89 -14.18 15.88
C LEU A 341 -10.37 -13.96 17.29
N GLY A 342 -11.26 -13.65 18.22
CA GLY A 342 -10.98 -13.71 19.66
C GLY A 342 -11.48 -15.04 20.21
N ILE A 343 -10.59 -16.01 20.33
CA ILE A 343 -10.89 -17.39 20.77
C ILE A 343 -10.81 -17.43 22.29
N LYS A 344 -11.91 -17.73 22.95
CA LYS A 344 -11.99 -17.78 24.42
C LYS A 344 -11.48 -19.11 24.98
N ARG A 345 -11.75 -20.21 24.28
CA ARG A 345 -11.36 -21.56 24.66
C ARG A 345 -11.05 -22.38 23.42
N ALA A 346 -9.95 -23.06 23.43
CA ALA A 346 -9.59 -24.02 22.41
C ALA A 346 -8.70 -25.12 22.99
N LYS A 347 -8.71 -26.28 22.35
CA LYS A 347 -7.79 -27.38 22.64
C LYS A 347 -6.57 -27.26 21.71
N LYS A 348 -5.40 -27.67 22.19
CA LYS A 348 -4.21 -27.75 21.35
C LYS A 348 -4.47 -28.67 20.15
N GLY A 349 -4.15 -28.17 18.94
CA GLY A 349 -4.37 -28.89 17.68
C GLY A 349 -5.79 -28.75 17.10
N GLN A 350 -6.71 -28.04 17.78
CA GLN A 350 -8.03 -27.74 17.24
C GLN A 350 -7.88 -26.82 16.00
N ALA A 351 -8.46 -27.24 14.87
CA ALA A 351 -8.40 -26.48 13.64
C ALA A 351 -9.66 -25.62 13.45
N ILE A 352 -9.49 -24.34 13.22
CA ILE A 352 -10.55 -23.39 12.87
C ILE A 352 -10.34 -22.99 11.42
N THR A 353 -11.41 -23.06 10.63
CA THR A 353 -11.38 -22.64 9.21
C THR A 353 -12.34 -21.48 8.99
N VAL A 354 -11.84 -20.42 8.39
CA VAL A 354 -12.63 -19.25 7.97
C VAL A 354 -12.57 -19.15 6.45
N LYS A 355 -13.74 -19.19 5.79
CA LYS A 355 -13.87 -18.96 4.35
C LYS A 355 -14.64 -17.67 4.11
N HIS A 356 -14.33 -17.00 3.01
CA HIS A 356 -14.85 -15.67 2.68
C HIS A 356 -15.64 -15.69 1.37
N ALA A 357 -16.70 -14.87 1.29
CA ALA A 357 -17.43 -14.63 0.05
C ALA A 357 -18.19 -13.29 0.11
N GLU A 358 -18.51 -12.74 -1.05
CA GLU A 358 -19.27 -11.49 -1.16
C GLU A 358 -20.77 -11.70 -1.10
N ILE A 359 -21.27 -12.87 -1.50
CA ILE A 359 -22.69 -13.22 -1.56
C ILE A 359 -22.94 -14.65 -1.04
N LEU A 360 -24.20 -14.91 -0.71
CA LEU A 360 -24.69 -16.24 -0.30
C LEU A 360 -25.46 -16.92 -1.46
N ASN A 361 -25.44 -18.24 -1.44
CA ASN A 361 -26.37 -19.07 -2.19
C ASN A 361 -27.78 -19.01 -1.58
N ARG A 362 -28.78 -19.51 -2.30
CA ARG A 362 -30.18 -19.55 -1.82
C ARG A 362 -30.36 -20.35 -0.53
N ASP A 363 -29.52 -21.36 -0.31
CA ASP A 363 -29.52 -22.19 0.92
C ASP A 363 -28.78 -21.53 2.09
N GLY A 364 -28.26 -20.31 1.92
CA GLY A 364 -27.51 -19.57 2.92
C GLY A 364 -26.05 -20.00 3.07
N SER A 365 -25.51 -20.87 2.21
CA SER A 365 -24.08 -21.16 2.14
C SER A 365 -23.32 -20.07 1.41
N LEU A 366 -22.00 -19.99 1.60
CA LEU A 366 -21.14 -19.06 0.86
C LEU A 366 -21.16 -19.39 -0.64
N ASN A 367 -21.36 -18.38 -1.48
CA ASN A 367 -21.20 -18.52 -2.92
C ASN A 367 -19.74 -18.18 -3.30
N THR A 368 -18.94 -19.21 -3.51
CA THR A 368 -17.52 -19.09 -3.85
C THR A 368 -17.26 -19.11 -5.37
N ARG A 369 -18.31 -19.20 -6.21
CA ARG A 369 -18.14 -19.28 -7.68
C ARG A 369 -17.41 -18.06 -8.24
N PHE A 370 -17.66 -16.87 -7.68
CA PHE A 370 -17.05 -15.62 -8.13
C PHE A 370 -15.59 -15.46 -7.71
N LEU A 371 -15.07 -16.31 -6.82
CA LEU A 371 -13.67 -16.32 -6.44
C LEU A 371 -12.77 -16.93 -7.52
N ARG A 372 -13.36 -17.61 -8.51
CA ARG A 372 -12.65 -18.39 -9.54
C ARG A 372 -11.72 -19.44 -8.91
N THR A 373 -10.38 -19.31 -9.04
CA THR A 373 -9.40 -20.24 -8.43
C THR A 373 -8.96 -19.83 -7.03
N ALA A 374 -9.26 -18.62 -6.58
CA ALA A 374 -8.90 -18.15 -5.25
C ALA A 374 -9.68 -18.93 -4.17
N LYS A 375 -8.98 -19.44 -3.15
CA LYS A 375 -9.61 -20.21 -2.05
C LYS A 375 -10.18 -19.32 -0.97
N ALA A 376 -9.63 -18.11 -0.80
CA ALA A 376 -10.05 -17.09 0.18
C ALA A 376 -10.31 -17.71 1.57
N THR A 377 -9.35 -18.52 2.06
CA THR A 377 -9.49 -19.35 3.26
C THR A 377 -8.36 -19.07 4.25
N ALA A 378 -8.72 -18.77 5.51
CA ALA A 378 -7.78 -18.75 6.61
C ALA A 378 -7.97 -20.03 7.46
N MET A 379 -6.87 -20.71 7.77
CA MET A 379 -6.84 -21.91 8.63
C MET A 379 -5.95 -21.63 9.83
N TYR A 380 -6.50 -21.84 11.01
CA TYR A 380 -5.79 -21.63 12.25
C TYR A 380 -5.81 -22.87 13.14
N THR A 381 -4.63 -23.42 13.43
CA THR A 381 -4.47 -24.50 14.40
C THR A 381 -4.18 -23.91 15.78
N CYS A 382 -5.08 -24.15 16.74
CA CYS A 382 -5.03 -23.54 18.06
C CYS A 382 -3.93 -24.15 18.95
N ARG A 383 -3.29 -23.32 19.76
CA ARG A 383 -2.65 -23.75 21.01
C ARG A 383 -3.72 -23.97 22.08
N GLU A 384 -3.34 -24.46 23.24
CA GLU A 384 -4.27 -24.61 24.39
C GLU A 384 -4.73 -23.24 24.93
N GLY A 385 -6.02 -23.12 25.24
CA GLY A 385 -6.61 -22.00 25.97
C GLY A 385 -6.99 -20.79 25.10
N ALA A 386 -7.08 -19.63 25.74
CA ALA A 386 -7.49 -18.38 25.09
C ALA A 386 -6.40 -17.81 24.18
N GLN A 387 -6.81 -17.27 23.00
CA GLN A 387 -5.88 -16.73 22.02
C GLN A 387 -6.59 -15.86 21.00
N GLU A 388 -5.83 -15.04 20.28
CA GLU A 388 -6.33 -14.25 19.16
C GLU A 388 -5.62 -14.68 17.87
N TYR A 389 -6.33 -14.56 16.74
CA TYR A 389 -5.77 -14.77 15.41
C TYR A 389 -6.37 -13.79 14.41
N SER A 390 -5.54 -13.28 13.54
CA SER A 390 -5.93 -12.57 12.34
C SER A 390 -4.86 -12.81 11.28
N PRO A 391 -5.22 -13.14 10.02
CA PRO A 391 -4.26 -13.24 8.93
C PRO A 391 -3.47 -11.95 8.76
N ARG A 392 -2.20 -12.05 8.37
CA ARG A 392 -1.30 -10.90 8.26
C ARG A 392 -0.66 -10.74 6.90
N LEU A 393 -0.51 -11.85 6.16
CA LEU A 393 0.22 -11.91 4.89
C LEU A 393 -0.71 -12.17 3.70
N THR A 394 -1.98 -11.80 3.85
CA THR A 394 -3.04 -11.92 2.84
C THR A 394 -4.18 -10.96 3.15
N TYR A 395 -5.10 -10.77 2.20
CA TYR A 395 -6.38 -10.09 2.41
C TYR A 395 -7.46 -10.71 1.53
N MET A 396 -8.72 -10.49 1.87
CA MET A 396 -9.89 -11.01 1.18
C MET A 396 -10.89 -9.91 0.89
N GLY A 397 -11.61 -10.02 -0.24
CA GLY A 397 -12.81 -9.22 -0.49
C GLY A 397 -14.04 -10.02 -0.06
N PHE A 398 -14.83 -9.49 0.90
CA PHE A 398 -15.97 -10.23 1.44
C PHE A 398 -17.00 -9.34 2.13
N ARG A 399 -18.22 -9.85 2.20
CA ARG A 399 -19.27 -9.42 3.13
C ARG A 399 -19.62 -10.54 4.09
N TYR A 400 -19.53 -11.78 3.65
CA TYR A 400 -19.89 -12.96 4.42
C TYR A 400 -18.68 -13.84 4.68
N ILE A 401 -18.68 -14.46 5.86
CA ILE A 401 -17.71 -15.50 6.17
C ILE A 401 -18.43 -16.73 6.72
N SER A 402 -17.78 -17.88 6.55
CA SER A 402 -18.11 -19.09 7.31
C SER A 402 -16.99 -19.43 8.27
N VAL A 403 -17.36 -19.76 9.51
CA VAL A 403 -16.42 -20.23 10.53
C VAL A 403 -16.81 -21.64 10.93
N SER A 404 -15.85 -22.56 10.89
CA SER A 404 -16.03 -23.96 11.33
C SER A 404 -14.90 -24.39 12.25
N GLY A 405 -15.13 -25.48 13.02
CA GLY A 405 -14.15 -26.01 13.98
C GLY A 405 -14.19 -25.38 15.37
N ILE A 406 -15.15 -24.48 15.63
CA ILE A 406 -15.36 -23.84 16.93
C ILE A 406 -16.83 -23.53 17.17
N ASP A 407 -17.29 -23.58 18.42
CA ASP A 407 -18.63 -23.16 18.78
C ASP A 407 -18.75 -21.64 18.92
N LYS A 408 -19.98 -21.13 18.69
CA LYS A 408 -20.26 -19.68 18.70
C LYS A 408 -19.90 -19.01 20.02
N GLU A 409 -20.12 -19.71 21.13
CA GLU A 409 -19.87 -19.22 22.48
C GLU A 409 -18.37 -19.04 22.78
N ASP A 410 -17.52 -19.78 22.09
CA ASP A 410 -16.07 -19.81 22.29
C ASP A 410 -15.30 -18.87 21.37
N VAL A 411 -15.99 -18.17 20.42
CA VAL A 411 -15.34 -17.24 19.50
C VAL A 411 -16.07 -15.91 19.41
N ASN A 412 -15.31 -14.82 19.47
CA ASN A 412 -15.72 -13.49 19.05
C ASN A 412 -15.14 -13.24 17.64
N VAL A 413 -15.96 -12.71 16.74
CA VAL A 413 -15.56 -12.44 15.37
C VAL A 413 -15.73 -10.95 15.09
N THR A 414 -14.65 -10.31 14.66
CA THR A 414 -14.64 -8.99 14.02
C THR A 414 -13.81 -9.07 12.73
N ALA A 415 -13.74 -8.00 11.98
CA ALA A 415 -12.86 -7.91 10.82
C ALA A 415 -12.23 -6.53 10.78
N LEU A 416 -11.08 -6.42 10.12
CA LEU A 416 -10.37 -5.18 9.89
C LEU A 416 -10.44 -4.86 8.40
N ALA A 417 -10.97 -3.69 8.04
CA ALA A 417 -10.89 -3.20 6.67
C ALA A 417 -9.45 -2.79 6.37
N LEU A 418 -8.86 -3.34 5.30
CA LEU A 418 -7.50 -3.06 4.86
C LEU A 418 -7.50 -2.33 3.54
N TYR A 419 -6.88 -1.14 3.53
CA TYR A 419 -6.66 -0.34 2.31
C TYR A 419 -5.51 0.65 2.52
N SER A 420 -5.03 1.21 1.42
CA SER A 420 -3.98 2.23 1.46
C SER A 420 -4.41 3.44 2.27
N ASP A 421 -3.48 3.99 3.05
CA ASP A 421 -3.72 5.12 3.96
C ASP A 421 -3.99 6.40 3.15
N ILE A 422 -5.26 6.59 2.79
CA ILE A 422 -5.78 7.69 1.98
C ILE A 422 -6.88 8.43 2.74
N GLU A 423 -6.78 9.74 2.80
CA GLU A 423 -7.74 10.59 3.50
C GLU A 423 -8.94 10.95 2.60
N ARG A 424 -10.09 11.19 3.22
CA ARG A 424 -11.26 11.75 2.53
C ARG A 424 -10.99 13.19 2.12
N ALA A 425 -11.21 13.51 0.84
CA ALA A 425 -11.08 14.86 0.31
C ALA A 425 -12.37 15.69 0.43
N GLY A 426 -13.53 15.03 0.51
CA GLY A 426 -14.82 15.70 0.61
C GLY A 426 -15.95 14.76 0.98
N ASP A 427 -17.09 15.34 1.35
CA ASP A 427 -18.31 14.63 1.71
C ASP A 427 -19.47 15.09 0.82
N PHE A 428 -20.37 14.16 0.53
CA PHE A 428 -21.59 14.41 -0.21
C PHE A 428 -22.77 13.78 0.49
N THR A 429 -23.83 14.58 0.68
CA THR A 429 -25.14 14.12 1.11
C THR A 429 -26.22 14.97 0.45
N CYS A 430 -27.36 14.37 0.16
CA CYS A 430 -28.54 15.05 -0.41
C CYS A 430 -29.83 14.43 0.12
N SER A 431 -30.98 14.99 -0.28
CA SER A 431 -32.30 14.50 0.13
C SER A 431 -32.72 13.17 -0.51
N ASN A 432 -31.92 12.60 -1.43
CA ASN A 432 -32.22 11.34 -2.11
C ASN A 432 -31.37 10.22 -1.53
N ASP A 433 -31.99 9.28 -0.82
CA ASP A 433 -31.32 8.16 -0.15
C ASP A 433 -30.60 7.22 -1.11
N MET A 434 -31.09 7.05 -2.34
CA MET A 434 -30.43 6.20 -3.34
C MET A 434 -29.09 6.82 -3.78
N LEU A 435 -29.03 8.15 -3.96
CA LEU A 435 -27.79 8.86 -4.29
C LEU A 435 -26.80 8.82 -3.11
N ASN A 436 -27.29 8.98 -1.89
CA ASN A 436 -26.47 8.84 -0.70
C ASN A 436 -25.90 7.41 -0.60
N ARG A 437 -26.71 6.39 -0.89
CA ARG A 437 -26.25 4.99 -0.93
C ARG A 437 -25.24 4.74 -2.05
N LEU A 438 -25.47 5.30 -3.24
CA LEU A 438 -24.52 5.22 -4.36
C LEU A 438 -23.16 5.81 -3.95
N GLN A 439 -23.14 6.99 -3.33
CA GLN A 439 -21.93 7.62 -2.83
C GLN A 439 -21.18 6.71 -1.84
N GLN A 440 -21.90 6.09 -0.89
CA GLN A 440 -21.28 5.14 0.04
C GLN A 440 -20.71 3.90 -0.68
N ASN A 441 -21.38 3.39 -1.69
CA ASN A 441 -20.88 2.28 -2.49
C ASN A 441 -19.59 2.66 -3.24
N ILE A 442 -19.51 3.87 -3.80
CA ILE A 442 -18.31 4.39 -4.47
C ILE A 442 -17.14 4.46 -3.47
N ILE A 443 -17.38 4.98 -2.26
CA ILE A 443 -16.36 5.08 -1.22
C ILE A 443 -15.84 3.69 -0.82
N TRP A 444 -16.73 2.73 -0.54
CA TRP A 444 -16.32 1.39 -0.15
C TRP A 444 -15.68 0.59 -1.28
N SER A 445 -16.11 0.79 -2.54
CA SER A 445 -15.43 0.24 -3.71
C SER A 445 -14.01 0.79 -3.84
N SER A 446 -13.84 2.11 -3.67
CA SER A 446 -12.50 2.73 -3.67
C SER A 446 -11.61 2.13 -2.59
N LYS A 447 -12.07 2.10 -1.33
CA LYS A 447 -11.34 1.51 -0.20
C LYS A 447 -10.95 0.05 -0.49
N SER A 448 -11.87 -0.74 -1.04
CA SER A 448 -11.65 -2.16 -1.30
C SER A 448 -10.67 -2.44 -2.44
N ASN A 449 -10.50 -1.50 -3.38
CA ASN A 449 -9.65 -1.65 -4.55
C ASN A 449 -8.38 -0.80 -4.51
N PHE A 450 -8.21 0.07 -3.51
CA PHE A 450 -6.97 0.80 -3.29
C PHE A 450 -6.12 0.12 -2.23
N VAL A 451 -5.54 -1.03 -2.61
CA VAL A 451 -4.67 -1.85 -1.77
C VAL A 451 -3.29 -1.84 -2.38
N ASP A 452 -2.50 -0.86 -1.99
CA ASP A 452 -1.16 -0.54 -2.45
C ASP A 452 -1.06 -0.04 -3.91
N ILE A 453 -1.92 -0.55 -4.79
CA ILE A 453 -2.14 -0.11 -6.17
C ILE A 453 -3.64 -0.03 -6.46
N PRO A 454 -4.09 0.65 -7.53
CA PRO A 454 -5.50 0.62 -7.94
C PRO A 454 -5.84 -0.73 -8.57
N THR A 455 -6.36 -1.67 -7.77
CA THR A 455 -6.74 -3.01 -8.23
C THR A 455 -8.13 -3.02 -8.86
N ASP A 456 -8.39 -3.95 -9.78
CA ASP A 456 -9.68 -4.16 -10.43
C ASP A 456 -10.72 -4.84 -9.53
N CYS A 457 -10.28 -5.61 -8.56
CA CYS A 457 -11.15 -6.37 -7.67
C CYS A 457 -10.42 -6.78 -6.39
N PRO A 458 -11.15 -7.03 -5.26
CA PRO A 458 -10.51 -7.44 -4.01
C PRO A 458 -10.62 -8.93 -3.70
N GLN A 459 -11.45 -9.74 -4.44
CA GLN A 459 -11.89 -11.05 -3.96
C GLN A 459 -11.37 -12.25 -4.73
N ARG A 460 -11.17 -12.12 -6.06
CA ARG A 460 -10.85 -13.24 -6.96
C ARG A 460 -9.35 -13.31 -7.28
N ASP A 461 -8.96 -14.28 -8.10
CA ASP A 461 -7.60 -14.50 -8.57
C ASP A 461 -7.16 -13.53 -9.68
N GLU A 462 -7.32 -12.23 -9.43
CA GLU A 462 -6.92 -11.14 -10.33
C GLU A 462 -6.20 -10.06 -9.51
N ARG A 463 -6.90 -9.08 -8.94
CA ARG A 463 -6.37 -8.02 -8.03
C ARG A 463 -5.16 -7.30 -8.61
N MET A 464 -5.29 -6.88 -9.86
CA MET A 464 -4.21 -6.29 -10.66
C MET A 464 -4.47 -4.81 -10.91
N GLY A 465 -3.41 -4.06 -11.14
CA GLY A 465 -3.47 -2.64 -11.50
C GLY A 465 -3.86 -2.43 -12.96
N TRP A 466 -5.08 -2.79 -13.34
CA TRP A 466 -5.59 -2.57 -14.69
C TRP A 466 -5.64 -1.08 -15.03
N THR A 467 -4.92 -0.71 -16.06
CA THR A 467 -4.74 0.70 -16.42
C THR A 467 -6.01 1.34 -16.95
N GLY A 468 -6.86 0.59 -17.65
CA GLY A 468 -8.16 1.07 -18.13
C GLY A 468 -9.11 1.45 -17.00
N ASP A 469 -9.17 0.63 -15.96
CA ASP A 469 -10.03 0.85 -14.78
C ASP A 469 -9.71 2.17 -14.10
N ILE A 470 -8.45 2.40 -13.76
CA ILE A 470 -8.04 3.65 -13.10
C ILE A 470 -8.09 4.84 -14.05
N ALA A 471 -7.88 4.67 -15.37
CA ALA A 471 -8.00 5.76 -16.34
C ALA A 471 -9.40 6.40 -16.30
N VAL A 472 -10.45 5.58 -16.18
CA VAL A 472 -11.84 6.03 -16.04
C VAL A 472 -12.13 6.54 -14.64
N PHE A 473 -11.63 5.84 -13.62
CA PHE A 473 -12.02 6.09 -12.23
C PHE A 473 -11.24 7.23 -11.56
N ALA A 474 -10.07 7.63 -12.09
CA ALA A 474 -9.21 8.63 -11.46
C ALA A 474 -9.92 9.95 -11.10
N PRO A 475 -10.78 10.55 -11.92
CA PRO A 475 -11.52 11.76 -11.53
C PRO A 475 -12.42 11.53 -10.30
N THR A 476 -13.12 10.40 -10.25
CA THR A 476 -13.96 10.01 -9.11
C THR A 476 -13.13 9.76 -7.86
N ALA A 477 -11.98 9.12 -8.00
CA ALA A 477 -11.04 8.88 -6.91
C ALA A 477 -10.51 10.20 -6.33
N CYS A 478 -10.04 11.11 -7.17
CA CYS A 478 -9.54 12.44 -6.78
C CYS A 478 -10.62 13.33 -6.15
N PHE A 479 -11.88 13.15 -6.54
CA PHE A 479 -13.01 13.87 -5.94
C PHE A 479 -13.30 13.41 -4.51
N ASN A 480 -13.16 12.10 -4.24
CA ASN A 480 -13.52 11.50 -2.96
C ASN A 480 -12.38 11.44 -1.95
N PHE A 481 -11.13 11.36 -2.43
CA PHE A 481 -9.96 11.13 -1.59
C PHE A 481 -8.80 12.05 -1.94
N ASP A 482 -7.95 12.36 -0.97
CA ASP A 482 -6.61 12.86 -1.22
C ASP A 482 -5.72 11.69 -1.61
N ILE A 483 -5.67 11.43 -2.89
CA ILE A 483 -5.08 10.22 -3.47
C ILE A 483 -3.76 10.52 -4.21
N SER A 484 -3.23 11.73 -4.09
CA SER A 484 -2.05 12.16 -4.86
C SER A 484 -0.88 11.21 -4.65
N ARG A 485 -0.49 10.97 -3.40
CA ARG A 485 0.63 10.09 -3.05
C ARG A 485 0.46 8.66 -3.58
N PHE A 486 -0.74 8.11 -3.47
CA PHE A 486 -1.07 6.76 -3.95
C PHE A 486 -0.92 6.66 -5.47
N LEU A 487 -1.43 7.64 -6.21
CA LEU A 487 -1.32 7.67 -7.67
C LEU A 487 0.08 8.03 -8.14
N ASP A 488 0.82 8.91 -7.44
CA ASP A 488 2.20 9.25 -7.78
C ASP A 488 3.10 8.02 -7.70
N LYS A 489 2.95 7.18 -6.66
CA LYS A 489 3.64 5.88 -6.57
C LYS A 489 3.32 5.01 -7.79
N TRP A 490 2.05 4.83 -8.11
CA TRP A 490 1.63 3.99 -9.23
C TRP A 490 2.11 4.55 -10.59
N LEU A 491 2.14 5.87 -10.76
CA LEU A 491 2.65 6.51 -11.98
C LEU A 491 4.16 6.34 -12.18
N LEU A 492 4.95 6.14 -11.12
CA LEU A 492 6.35 5.74 -11.25
C LEU A 492 6.46 4.36 -11.89
N ASP A 493 5.64 3.40 -11.46
CA ASP A 493 5.58 2.08 -12.08
C ASP A 493 5.14 2.17 -13.57
N VAL A 494 4.13 2.99 -13.88
CA VAL A 494 3.69 3.25 -15.27
C VAL A 494 4.84 3.78 -16.13
N LYS A 495 5.62 4.71 -15.59
CA LYS A 495 6.79 5.29 -16.28
C LYS A 495 7.88 4.26 -16.49
N SER A 496 8.18 3.45 -15.48
CA SER A 496 9.24 2.42 -15.51
C SER A 496 8.90 1.28 -16.46
N GLU A 497 7.63 0.89 -16.56
CA GLU A 497 7.14 -0.19 -17.42
C GLU A 497 6.87 0.25 -18.86
N GLN A 498 6.99 1.55 -19.17
CA GLN A 498 6.78 2.02 -20.54
C GLN A 498 7.84 1.46 -21.49
N LEU A 499 7.39 0.79 -22.53
CA LEU A 499 8.26 0.18 -23.52
C LEU A 499 9.06 1.19 -24.36
N SER A 500 10.13 0.68 -24.98
CA SER A 500 10.91 1.42 -25.97
C SER A 500 10.05 1.89 -27.15
N THR A 501 9.05 1.12 -27.56
CA THR A 501 8.08 1.47 -28.62
C THR A 501 7.11 2.57 -28.23
N GLY A 502 6.97 2.88 -26.94
CA GLY A 502 6.02 3.85 -26.40
C GLY A 502 4.71 3.25 -25.88
N GLY A 503 4.45 1.98 -26.16
CA GLY A 503 3.30 1.25 -25.59
C GLY A 503 3.37 1.17 -24.08
N LEU A 504 2.21 0.93 -23.46
CA LEU A 504 2.10 0.69 -22.03
C LEU A 504 1.44 -0.67 -21.78
N PRO A 505 1.83 -1.37 -20.71
CA PRO A 505 1.14 -2.57 -20.28
C PRO A 505 -0.31 -2.25 -19.90
N ASN A 506 -1.20 -3.22 -20.05
CA ASN A 506 -2.58 -3.07 -19.62
C ASN A 506 -2.75 -3.21 -18.12
N THR A 507 -1.76 -3.80 -17.45
CA THR A 507 -1.68 -3.90 -15.99
C THR A 507 -0.32 -3.37 -15.52
N VAL A 508 -0.32 -2.56 -14.50
CA VAL A 508 0.89 -1.97 -13.88
C VAL A 508 0.79 -2.11 -12.37
N PRO A 509 1.81 -2.66 -11.70
CA PRO A 509 3.01 -3.30 -12.22
C PRO A 509 2.72 -4.52 -13.09
N VAL A 510 3.63 -4.80 -14.05
CA VAL A 510 3.53 -5.98 -14.91
C VAL A 510 3.73 -7.23 -14.08
N GLN A 511 2.77 -8.13 -14.16
CA GLN A 511 2.86 -9.49 -13.63
C GLN A 511 2.66 -10.46 -14.78
N GLY A 512 3.42 -11.51 -14.84
CA GLY A 512 3.53 -12.47 -15.92
C GLY A 512 2.25 -13.01 -16.56
N TYR A 513 1.34 -12.12 -16.89
CA TYR A 513 0.01 -12.43 -17.42
C TYR A 513 0.04 -12.92 -18.86
N GLY A 514 1.16 -12.74 -19.55
CA GLY A 514 1.35 -13.21 -20.93
C GLY A 514 0.57 -12.42 -21.97
N PHE A 515 0.67 -12.87 -23.22
CA PHE A 515 -0.10 -12.34 -24.33
C PHE A 515 -1.61 -12.61 -24.10
N PRO A 516 -2.50 -11.66 -24.33
CA PRO A 516 -2.24 -10.31 -24.87
C PRO A 516 -2.20 -9.21 -23.80
N ALA A 517 -2.49 -9.51 -22.56
CA ALA A 517 -2.75 -8.52 -21.53
C ALA A 517 -1.49 -7.75 -21.10
N THR A 518 -0.34 -8.41 -21.16
CA THR A 518 0.94 -7.82 -20.81
C THR A 518 1.91 -7.73 -21.99
N MET A 519 1.42 -8.01 -23.21
CA MET A 519 2.27 -7.74 -24.38
C MET A 519 2.27 -6.25 -24.67
N PRO A 520 3.34 -5.62 -24.29
CA PRO A 520 3.42 -4.21 -24.21
C PRO A 520 3.92 -3.58 -25.53
N SER A 521 4.02 -4.36 -26.59
CA SER A 521 4.53 -3.86 -27.87
C SER A 521 3.60 -2.87 -28.56
N MET A 522 2.36 -2.75 -28.10
CA MET A 522 1.35 -1.94 -28.77
C MET A 522 0.70 -0.95 -27.82
N ALA A 523 0.43 0.24 -28.30
CA ALA A 523 -0.50 1.13 -27.68
C ALA A 523 -1.89 0.49 -27.82
N ILE A 524 -2.60 0.31 -26.71
CA ILE A 524 -3.99 -0.14 -26.68
C ILE A 524 -4.82 1.04 -26.18
N ASP A 525 -5.80 1.44 -26.99
CA ASP A 525 -6.72 2.49 -26.67
C ASP A 525 -7.42 2.22 -25.34
N TRP A 526 -7.69 3.29 -24.62
CA TRP A 526 -8.26 3.41 -23.30
C TRP A 526 -7.34 2.92 -22.17
N TRP A 527 -6.78 1.71 -22.21
CA TRP A 527 -5.87 1.21 -21.17
C TRP A 527 -4.57 2.00 -21.09
N GLY A 528 -3.90 2.16 -22.20
CA GLY A 528 -2.67 2.95 -22.26
C GLY A 528 -2.88 4.45 -22.04
N ASP A 529 -4.10 4.96 -22.24
CA ASP A 529 -4.46 6.36 -22.03
C ASP A 529 -4.33 6.77 -20.55
N ALA A 530 -4.25 5.80 -19.63
CA ALA A 530 -4.02 6.04 -18.21
C ALA A 530 -2.82 6.96 -17.93
N CYS A 531 -1.74 6.87 -18.73
CA CYS A 531 -0.57 7.74 -18.54
C CYS A 531 -0.86 9.22 -18.84
N VAL A 532 -1.98 9.54 -19.50
CA VAL A 532 -2.46 10.91 -19.75
C VAL A 532 -3.60 11.27 -18.82
N LEU A 533 -4.60 10.37 -18.69
CA LEU A 533 -5.85 10.65 -17.99
C LEU A 533 -5.66 10.73 -16.47
N VAL A 534 -4.83 9.87 -15.89
CA VAL A 534 -4.60 9.86 -14.43
C VAL A 534 -3.85 11.11 -13.97
N PRO A 535 -2.70 11.51 -14.57
CA PRO A 535 -2.05 12.77 -14.21
C PRO A 535 -2.93 14.01 -14.47
N TRP A 536 -3.74 13.97 -15.52
CA TRP A 536 -4.68 15.04 -15.82
C TRP A 536 -5.76 15.16 -14.72
N ALA A 537 -6.31 14.03 -14.26
CA ALA A 537 -7.27 14.03 -13.15
C ALA A 537 -6.68 14.62 -11.86
N GLN A 538 -5.43 14.27 -11.53
CA GLN A 538 -4.73 14.86 -10.38
C GLN A 538 -4.52 16.37 -10.53
N TYR A 539 -4.09 16.81 -11.71
CA TYR A 539 -3.93 18.23 -11.99
C TYR A 539 -5.25 18.99 -11.86
N MET A 540 -6.33 18.48 -12.45
CA MET A 540 -7.66 19.11 -12.35
C MET A 540 -8.19 19.17 -10.92
N ALA A 541 -7.90 18.17 -10.10
CA ALA A 541 -8.37 18.11 -8.71
C ALA A 541 -7.54 18.96 -7.74
N LYS A 542 -6.24 19.07 -7.95
CA LYS A 542 -5.29 19.64 -6.97
C LYS A 542 -4.44 20.79 -7.51
N GLY A 543 -4.44 21.06 -8.82
CA GLY A 543 -3.55 22.04 -9.44
C GLY A 543 -2.06 21.62 -9.46
N ASN A 544 -1.78 20.32 -9.28
CA ASN A 544 -0.41 19.80 -9.27
C ASN A 544 0.15 19.71 -10.69
N GLU A 545 0.84 20.78 -11.14
CA GLU A 545 1.52 20.78 -12.45
C GLU A 545 2.74 19.84 -12.50
N GLN A 546 3.33 19.52 -11.35
CA GLN A 546 4.55 18.71 -11.32
C GLN A 546 4.29 17.30 -11.87
N VAL A 547 3.14 16.68 -11.53
CA VAL A 547 2.78 15.36 -12.06
C VAL A 547 2.67 15.37 -13.60
N LEU A 548 2.17 16.46 -14.19
CA LEU A 548 2.12 16.61 -15.65
C LEU A 548 3.53 16.71 -16.24
N ARG A 549 4.42 17.49 -15.61
CA ARG A 549 5.82 17.62 -16.06
C ARG A 549 6.56 16.30 -16.01
N ASP A 550 6.40 15.55 -14.92
CA ASP A 550 7.07 14.27 -14.68
C ASP A 550 6.59 13.18 -15.65
N MET A 551 5.30 13.20 -15.98
CA MET A 551 4.68 12.24 -16.90
C MET A 551 4.72 12.67 -18.37
N TYR A 552 5.03 13.92 -18.67
CA TYR A 552 5.02 14.44 -20.05
C TYR A 552 5.88 13.62 -21.04
N PRO A 553 7.11 13.19 -20.69
CA PRO A 553 7.90 12.33 -21.58
C PRO A 553 7.19 11.01 -21.92
N THR A 554 6.56 10.39 -20.93
CA THR A 554 5.77 9.14 -21.07
C THR A 554 4.54 9.38 -21.94
N MET A 555 3.76 10.43 -21.67
CA MET A 555 2.61 10.83 -22.45
C MET A 555 2.99 11.05 -23.93
N LYS A 556 4.05 11.84 -24.17
CA LYS A 556 4.53 12.15 -25.53
C LYS A 556 4.93 10.89 -26.30
N LYS A 557 5.59 9.95 -25.62
CA LYS A 557 6.05 8.69 -26.19
C LYS A 557 4.86 7.78 -26.52
N TYR A 558 3.87 7.70 -25.63
CA TYR A 558 2.63 6.97 -25.84
C TYR A 558 1.82 7.54 -27.02
N VAL A 559 1.58 8.85 -27.06
CA VAL A 559 0.85 9.50 -28.17
C VAL A 559 1.56 9.29 -29.52
N LYS A 560 2.92 9.27 -29.54
CA LYS A 560 3.66 8.91 -30.74
C LYS A 560 3.41 7.47 -31.17
N ALA A 561 3.34 6.52 -30.22
CA ALA A 561 3.00 5.14 -30.51
C ALA A 561 1.57 5.02 -31.06
N CYS A 562 0.60 5.70 -30.45
CA CYS A 562 -0.78 5.76 -30.96
C CYS A 562 -0.83 6.30 -32.39
N ARG A 563 -0.13 7.41 -32.65
CA ARG A 563 -0.06 7.99 -33.99
C ARG A 563 0.58 7.04 -35.01
N PHE A 564 1.62 6.32 -34.63
CA PHE A 564 2.28 5.33 -35.47
C PHE A 564 1.29 4.22 -35.86
N TRP A 565 0.61 3.62 -34.90
CA TRP A 565 -0.36 2.54 -35.13
C TRP A 565 -1.60 3.00 -35.91
N ALA A 566 -2.11 4.20 -35.65
CA ALA A 566 -3.20 4.80 -36.44
C ALA A 566 -2.75 5.17 -37.87
N GLY A 567 -1.46 5.35 -38.08
CA GLY A 567 -0.89 5.75 -39.37
C GLY A 567 -0.82 4.65 -40.41
N PHE A 568 -1.09 3.39 -40.08
CA PHE A 568 -1.17 2.29 -41.06
C PHE A 568 -2.36 2.41 -42.02
N GLY A 569 -3.38 3.22 -41.70
CA GLY A 569 -4.46 3.55 -42.59
C GLY A 569 -3.99 4.53 -43.70
N ILE A 570 -4.39 4.29 -44.95
CA ILE A 570 -4.09 5.14 -46.12
C ILE A 570 -5.31 6.02 -46.44
N GLY A 571 -5.07 7.26 -46.88
CA GLY A 571 -6.13 8.18 -47.26
C GLY A 571 -7.06 8.58 -46.11
N LYS A 572 -8.38 8.45 -46.29
CA LYS A 572 -9.41 8.78 -45.27
C LYS A 572 -9.32 7.98 -43.99
N HIS A 573 -8.60 6.85 -44.00
CA HIS A 573 -8.42 5.96 -42.81
C HIS A 573 -7.16 6.31 -42.01
N ARG A 574 -6.39 7.34 -42.36
CA ARG A 574 -5.11 7.68 -41.74
C ARG A 574 -5.14 7.91 -40.23
N TYR A 575 -6.26 8.31 -39.68
CA TYR A 575 -6.43 8.59 -38.25
C TYR A 575 -7.41 7.64 -37.57
N ILE A 576 -7.82 6.59 -38.24
CA ILE A 576 -8.64 5.53 -37.63
C ILE A 576 -7.69 4.59 -36.90
N TRP A 577 -7.97 4.31 -35.64
CA TRP A 577 -7.20 3.38 -34.84
C TRP A 577 -7.20 2.00 -35.50
N HIS A 578 -6.02 1.55 -35.83
CA HIS A 578 -5.82 0.27 -36.52
C HIS A 578 -4.60 -0.39 -35.92
N THR A 579 -4.77 -1.13 -34.83
CA THR A 579 -3.69 -1.90 -34.24
C THR A 579 -3.70 -3.32 -34.77
N PRO A 580 -2.52 -3.93 -35.05
CA PRO A 580 -2.43 -5.34 -35.38
C PRO A 580 -2.71 -6.24 -34.15
N SER A 581 -2.98 -5.68 -32.97
CA SER A 581 -3.47 -6.46 -31.84
C SER A 581 -4.77 -7.13 -32.19
N MET A 582 -4.83 -8.46 -32.03
CA MET A 582 -6.07 -9.21 -32.19
C MET A 582 -7.06 -8.97 -31.02
N LEU A 583 -6.63 -8.21 -29.98
CA LEU A 583 -7.43 -7.92 -28.80
C LEU A 583 -7.53 -6.41 -28.60
N HIS A 584 -8.71 -5.92 -28.83
CA HIS A 584 -9.22 -4.68 -28.34
C HIS A 584 -10.20 -4.99 -27.21
N PHE A 585 -10.03 -4.33 -26.08
CA PHE A 585 -10.96 -4.56 -24.96
C PHE A 585 -12.30 -3.84 -25.18
N GLY A 586 -12.29 -2.74 -25.94
CA GLY A 586 -13.49 -1.95 -26.22
C GLY A 586 -14.16 -1.47 -24.92
N ASP A 587 -15.48 -1.41 -24.93
CA ASP A 587 -16.28 -1.25 -23.72
C ASP A 587 -16.42 -2.64 -23.05
N TRP A 588 -15.41 -2.97 -22.23
CA TRP A 588 -15.22 -4.29 -21.64
C TRP A 588 -16.44 -4.71 -20.79
N VAL A 589 -17.05 -5.85 -21.17
CA VAL A 589 -18.23 -6.40 -20.47
C VAL A 589 -19.42 -5.43 -20.47
N ALA A 590 -19.55 -4.58 -21.50
CA ALA A 590 -20.76 -3.77 -21.68
C ALA A 590 -22.01 -4.67 -21.68
N PRO A 591 -23.11 -4.27 -21.05
CA PRO A 591 -24.37 -5.00 -21.17
C PRO A 591 -24.88 -4.90 -22.62
N ASP A 592 -25.38 -6.00 -23.16
CA ASP A 592 -26.04 -6.08 -24.49
C ASP A 592 -27.33 -5.24 -24.54
#